data_c11cb19f516c63aee904d161c26d5959
#
_entry.id   c11cb19f516c63aee904d161c26d5959
#
_cell.length_a   1.000
_cell.length_b   1.000
_cell.length_c   1.000
_cell.angle_alpha   90.00
_cell.angle_beta   90.00
_cell.angle_gamma   90.00
#
_symmetry.space_group_name_H-M   'P 1'
#
loop_
_entity.id
_entity.type
_entity.pdbx_description
1 polymer ?
#
loop_
_entity_poly.entity_id
_entity_poly.type
_entity_poly.pdbx_seq_one_letter_code
_entity_poly.pdbx_strand_id
1 'polypeptide(L)'
;VQKILQDELTHVSISPNASISKSTVIDGPCIIEDDVTIDDFCKIKGPAYISKGSFIGMSSLIRNCMMGDKTRIGFNCEIARSYLLGGDKISHQNIILDSIIGENVWFGAYAATVNVLSTKQKISYEIEKGKSIDTGIDRFGALVGNNCTISTSVIIMPGRHIQADTMIQALWKTYEVSSKS
;
A
#
# COMPACT_ATOMS: atom_id res chain seq x y z
N VAL A 1 -13.69 -3.08 -0.43
CA VAL A 1 -13.13 -1.87 0.20
C VAL A 1 -13.69 -0.61 -0.44
N GLN A 2 -13.52 -0.36 -1.73
CA GLN A 2 -13.96 0.88 -2.40
C GLN A 2 -15.44 1.19 -2.21
N LYS A 3 -16.32 0.20 -2.42
CA LYS A 3 -17.76 0.40 -2.26
C LYS A 3 -18.12 0.79 -0.84
N ILE A 4 -17.58 0.08 0.16
CA ILE A 4 -17.78 0.41 1.58
C ILE A 4 -17.33 1.84 1.88
N LEU A 5 -16.14 2.21 1.44
CA LEU A 5 -15.63 3.57 1.64
C LEU A 5 -16.51 4.64 0.97
N GLN A 6 -17.02 4.38 -0.23
CA GLN A 6 -17.91 5.31 -0.94
C GLN A 6 -19.28 5.46 -0.27
N ASP A 7 -19.80 4.37 0.26
CA ASP A 7 -21.13 4.36 0.87
C ASP A 7 -21.11 4.97 2.28
N GLU A 8 -20.02 4.79 3.05
CA GLU A 8 -19.92 5.21 4.45
C GLU A 8 -19.21 6.55 4.65
N LEU A 9 -18.24 6.90 3.80
CA LEU A 9 -17.47 8.13 3.93
C LEU A 9 -18.02 9.22 3.01
N THR A 10 -18.77 10.15 3.57
CA THR A 10 -19.45 11.23 2.82
C THR A 10 -18.93 12.63 3.14
N HIS A 11 -18.08 12.77 4.16
CA HIS A 11 -17.57 14.06 4.63
C HIS A 11 -16.11 13.99 5.05
N VAL A 12 -15.52 15.14 5.31
CA VAL A 12 -14.17 15.24 5.89
C VAL A 12 -14.31 15.33 7.41
N SER A 13 -13.62 14.42 8.11
CA SER A 13 -13.49 14.41 9.58
C SER A 13 -12.02 14.26 9.95
N ILE A 14 -11.47 15.24 10.62
CA ILE A 14 -10.06 15.26 11.04
C ILE A 14 -10.00 15.44 12.54
N SER A 15 -9.33 14.54 13.24
CA SER A 15 -9.10 14.66 14.66
C SER A 15 -8.31 15.93 14.99
N PRO A 16 -8.67 16.66 16.06
CA PRO A 16 -7.87 17.78 16.55
C PRO A 16 -6.47 17.37 17.04
N ASN A 17 -6.26 16.09 17.32
CA ASN A 17 -4.96 15.54 17.72
C ASN A 17 -4.11 15.09 16.52
N ALA A 18 -4.61 15.21 15.30
CA ALA A 18 -3.81 14.93 14.10
C ALA A 18 -2.90 16.12 13.75
N SER A 19 -1.68 15.80 13.32
CA SER A 19 -0.67 16.76 12.84
C SER A 19 -0.56 16.69 11.33
N ILE A 20 -1.09 17.69 10.63
CA ILE A 20 -1.10 17.72 9.16
C ILE A 20 -0.36 18.95 8.68
N SER A 21 0.64 18.75 7.81
CA SER A 21 1.37 19.86 7.21
C SER A 21 0.43 20.76 6.38
N LYS A 22 0.69 22.07 6.44
CA LYS A 22 -0.06 23.07 5.66
C LYS A 22 0.10 22.90 4.14
N SER A 23 1.12 22.24 3.68
CA SER A 23 1.36 21.94 2.27
C SER A 23 0.63 20.67 1.78
N THR A 24 0.00 19.92 2.68
CA THR A 24 -0.80 18.73 2.34
C THR A 24 -2.15 19.14 1.76
N VAL A 25 -2.56 18.48 0.67
CA VAL A 25 -3.86 18.69 0.03
C VAL A 25 -4.79 17.52 0.37
N ILE A 26 -5.95 17.85 0.95
CA ILE A 26 -7.04 16.90 1.18
C ILE A 26 -8.15 17.19 0.18
N ASP A 27 -8.50 16.18 -0.64
CA ASP A 27 -9.44 16.26 -1.73
C ASP A 27 -10.47 15.12 -1.63
N GLY A 28 -11.68 15.44 -1.24
CA GLY A 28 -12.79 14.50 -1.05
C GLY A 28 -12.92 13.97 0.38
N PRO A 29 -13.93 13.11 0.61
CA PRO A 29 -14.28 12.66 1.95
C PRO A 29 -13.15 11.84 2.57
N CYS A 30 -12.82 12.12 3.83
CA CYS A 30 -11.84 11.31 4.58
C CYS A 30 -12.10 11.38 6.08
N ILE A 31 -11.69 10.32 6.76
CA ILE A 31 -11.56 10.29 8.22
C ILE A 31 -10.07 10.16 8.55
N ILE A 32 -9.58 11.08 9.36
CA ILE A 32 -8.21 11.08 9.89
C ILE A 32 -8.31 11.08 11.41
N GLU A 33 -7.87 10.00 12.02
CA GLU A 33 -8.01 9.78 13.46
C GLU A 33 -6.90 10.44 14.29
N ASP A 34 -6.93 10.16 15.61
CA ASP A 34 -5.99 10.70 16.59
C ASP A 34 -4.53 10.30 16.27
N ASP A 35 -3.60 11.19 16.62
CA ASP A 35 -2.16 10.96 16.54
C ASP A 35 -1.66 10.61 15.12
N VAL A 36 -2.47 10.85 14.10
CA VAL A 36 -2.03 10.75 12.72
C VAL A 36 -1.11 11.94 12.39
N THR A 37 0.01 11.63 11.75
CA THR A 37 0.94 12.66 11.22
C THR A 37 1.01 12.55 9.71
N ILE A 38 0.79 13.68 9.01
CA ILE A 38 0.92 13.78 7.56
C ILE A 38 1.93 14.88 7.24
N ASP A 39 2.99 14.48 6.59
CA ASP A 39 4.14 15.33 6.28
C ASP A 39 3.88 16.23 5.05
N ASP A 40 4.89 16.99 4.63
CA ASP A 40 4.80 17.99 3.58
C ASP A 40 4.46 17.41 2.20
N PHE A 41 3.73 18.20 1.40
CA PHE A 41 3.42 17.93 0.00
C PHE A 41 2.68 16.61 -0.27
N CYS A 42 2.03 16.06 0.75
CA CYS A 42 1.17 14.88 0.58
C CYS A 42 -0.14 15.25 -0.10
N LYS A 43 -0.74 14.27 -0.80
CA LYS A 43 -2.12 14.38 -1.26
C LYS A 43 -2.96 13.21 -0.74
N ILE A 44 -4.02 13.54 -0.02
CA ILE A 44 -5.06 12.59 0.39
C ILE A 44 -6.25 12.80 -0.54
N LYS A 45 -6.57 11.81 -1.36
CA LYS A 45 -7.72 11.82 -2.23
C LYS A 45 -8.75 10.81 -1.76
N GLY A 46 -9.86 11.30 -1.27
CA GLY A 46 -10.97 10.50 -0.74
C GLY A 46 -11.71 9.65 -1.79
N PRO A 47 -12.56 8.72 -1.32
CA PRO A 47 -12.75 8.38 0.07
C PRO A 47 -11.53 7.71 0.71
N ALA A 48 -11.09 8.17 1.87
CA ALA A 48 -9.93 7.63 2.57
C ALA A 48 -10.16 7.56 4.08
N TYR A 49 -9.72 6.46 4.69
CA TYR A 49 -9.73 6.30 6.14
C TYR A 49 -8.29 6.06 6.63
N ILE A 50 -7.83 6.89 7.54
CA ILE A 50 -6.48 6.84 8.10
C ILE A 50 -6.61 6.72 9.61
N SER A 51 -6.31 5.53 10.12
CA SER A 51 -6.49 5.19 11.52
C SER A 51 -5.35 5.72 12.40
N LYS A 52 -5.61 5.71 13.70
CA LYS A 52 -4.81 6.35 14.73
C LYS A 52 -3.33 5.97 14.71
N GLY A 53 -2.49 6.94 15.07
CA GLY A 53 -1.06 6.77 15.19
C GLY A 53 -0.33 6.47 13.88
N SER A 54 -1.00 6.63 12.73
CA SER A 54 -0.40 6.43 11.43
C SER A 54 0.47 7.62 11.00
N PHE A 55 1.47 7.34 10.16
CA PHE A 55 2.37 8.35 9.62
C PHE A 55 2.40 8.27 8.09
N ILE A 56 2.27 9.42 7.43
CA ILE A 56 2.38 9.55 5.97
C ILE A 56 3.51 10.51 5.67
N GLY A 57 4.59 9.96 5.12
CA GLY A 57 5.80 10.68 4.76
C GLY A 57 5.63 11.54 3.51
N MET A 58 6.49 12.56 3.43
CA MET A 58 6.50 13.61 2.43
C MET A 58 6.27 13.12 1.00
N SER A 59 5.53 13.90 0.21
CA SER A 59 5.25 13.69 -1.21
C SER A 59 4.48 12.40 -1.55
N SER A 60 3.80 11.80 -0.57
CA SER A 60 3.01 10.59 -0.81
C SER A 60 1.59 10.89 -1.26
N LEU A 61 1.04 10.00 -2.11
CA LEU A 61 -0.32 10.03 -2.62
C LEU A 61 -1.12 8.88 -2.02
N ILE A 62 -2.13 9.22 -1.22
CA ILE A 62 -3.06 8.27 -0.61
C ILE A 62 -4.43 8.48 -1.24
N ARG A 63 -4.98 7.47 -1.88
CA ARG A 63 -6.28 7.64 -2.54
C ARG A 63 -7.16 6.41 -2.47
N ASN A 64 -8.42 6.60 -2.10
CA ASN A 64 -9.43 5.54 -2.04
C ASN A 64 -8.96 4.34 -1.19
N CYS A 65 -8.42 4.57 -0.01
CA CYS A 65 -7.78 3.56 0.82
C CYS A 65 -8.34 3.52 2.24
N MET A 66 -8.16 2.37 2.87
CA MET A 66 -8.24 2.23 4.33
C MET A 66 -6.87 1.87 4.87
N MET A 67 -6.43 2.59 5.89
CA MET A 67 -5.18 2.34 6.59
C MET A 67 -5.48 2.08 8.06
N GLY A 68 -5.13 0.90 8.53
CA GLY A 68 -5.25 0.50 9.93
C GLY A 68 -4.23 1.19 10.83
N ASP A 69 -4.39 0.98 12.13
CA ASP A 69 -3.61 1.63 13.19
C ASP A 69 -2.10 1.55 12.95
N LYS A 70 -1.39 2.63 13.29
CA LYS A 70 0.08 2.67 13.34
C LYS A 70 0.76 2.28 12.03
N THR A 71 0.07 2.41 10.90
CA THR A 71 0.65 2.21 9.58
C THR A 71 1.61 3.36 9.26
N ARG A 72 2.80 3.04 8.76
CA ARG A 72 3.83 4.02 8.41
C ARG A 72 4.12 3.97 6.92
N ILE A 73 3.82 5.05 6.24
CA ILE A 73 4.14 5.26 4.82
C ILE A 73 5.36 6.18 4.75
N GLY A 74 6.40 5.75 4.06
CA GLY A 74 7.62 6.52 3.86
C GLY A 74 7.49 7.60 2.78
N PHE A 75 8.64 8.08 2.32
CA PHE A 75 8.73 9.16 1.34
C PHE A 75 8.26 8.71 -0.05
N ASN A 76 7.49 9.56 -0.74
CA ASN A 76 7.11 9.45 -2.15
C ASN A 76 6.48 8.09 -2.51
N CYS A 77 5.49 7.66 -1.74
CA CYS A 77 4.74 6.43 -1.99
C CYS A 77 3.37 6.72 -2.62
N GLU A 78 2.86 5.78 -3.40
CA GLU A 78 1.46 5.77 -3.83
C GLU A 78 0.73 4.56 -3.21
N ILE A 79 -0.32 4.85 -2.44
CA ILE A 79 -1.24 3.83 -1.92
C ILE A 79 -2.61 4.10 -2.50
N ALA A 80 -3.12 3.18 -3.31
CA ALA A 80 -4.37 3.40 -4.01
C ALA A 80 -5.29 2.19 -4.00
N ARG A 81 -6.57 2.43 -3.67
CA ARG A 81 -7.62 1.42 -3.67
C ARG A 81 -7.23 0.14 -2.91
N SER A 82 -6.50 0.34 -1.82
CA SER A 82 -5.92 -0.75 -1.02
C SER A 82 -6.41 -0.67 0.42
N TYR A 83 -6.34 -1.80 1.09
CA TYR A 83 -6.59 -1.90 2.52
C TYR A 83 -5.34 -2.45 3.22
N LEU A 84 -4.79 -1.67 4.13
CA LEU A 84 -3.69 -2.03 5.02
C LEU A 84 -4.28 -2.29 6.40
N LEU A 85 -4.05 -3.45 6.99
CA LEU A 85 -4.72 -3.85 8.23
C LEU A 85 -4.12 -3.18 9.47
N GLY A 86 -2.86 -2.77 9.42
CA GLY A 86 -2.23 -1.97 10.47
C GLY A 86 -0.86 -2.47 10.89
N GLY A 87 -0.10 -1.60 11.57
CA GLY A 87 1.28 -1.89 11.96
C GLY A 87 2.27 -1.97 10.80
N ASP A 88 1.81 -1.69 9.60
CA ASP A 88 2.58 -1.84 8.37
C ASP A 88 3.66 -0.77 8.25
N LYS A 89 4.77 -1.15 7.62
CA LYS A 89 5.89 -0.25 7.31
C LYS A 89 6.17 -0.30 5.82
N ILE A 90 5.63 0.65 5.10
CA ILE A 90 5.88 0.85 3.68
C ILE A 90 7.02 1.84 3.55
N SER A 91 8.20 1.39 3.10
CA SER A 91 9.40 2.23 3.03
C SER A 91 9.27 3.33 1.96
N HIS A 92 10.34 3.67 1.27
CA HIS A 92 10.36 4.80 0.34
C HIS A 92 10.03 4.36 -1.09
N GLN A 93 9.33 5.24 -1.83
CA GLN A 93 9.07 5.08 -3.27
C GLN A 93 8.37 3.75 -3.62
N ASN A 94 7.44 3.35 -2.77
CA ASN A 94 6.62 2.16 -2.98
C ASN A 94 5.32 2.49 -3.70
N ILE A 95 4.79 1.52 -4.43
CA ILE A 95 3.50 1.60 -5.11
C ILE A 95 2.64 0.42 -4.66
N ILE A 96 1.55 0.68 -3.94
CA ILE A 96 0.61 -0.35 -3.47
C ILE A 96 -0.76 -0.10 -4.10
N LEU A 97 -1.16 -0.93 -5.04
CA LEU A 97 -2.37 -0.73 -5.83
C LEU A 97 -3.33 -1.91 -5.71
N ASP A 98 -4.63 -1.61 -5.51
CA ASP A 98 -5.74 -2.58 -5.52
C ASP A 98 -5.46 -3.85 -4.71
N SER A 99 -4.85 -3.68 -3.53
CA SER A 99 -4.30 -4.77 -2.72
C SER A 99 -4.91 -4.81 -1.32
N ILE A 100 -4.83 -5.98 -0.69
CA ILE A 100 -5.09 -6.16 0.73
C ILE A 100 -3.78 -6.57 1.37
N ILE A 101 -3.33 -5.79 2.33
CA ILE A 101 -2.09 -6.00 3.07
C ILE A 101 -2.46 -6.36 4.51
N GLY A 102 -1.97 -7.48 4.98
CA GLY A 102 -2.17 -7.97 6.34
C GLY A 102 -1.51 -7.09 7.39
N GLU A 103 -1.57 -7.47 8.64
CA GLU A 103 -0.95 -6.72 9.74
C GLU A 103 0.57 -6.91 9.78
N ASN A 104 1.28 -5.87 10.22
CA ASN A 104 2.73 -5.89 10.48
C ASN A 104 3.57 -6.28 9.25
N VAL A 105 3.16 -5.89 8.07
CA VAL A 105 3.91 -6.15 6.83
C VAL A 105 4.96 -5.07 6.61
N TRP A 106 6.17 -5.49 6.23
CA TRP A 106 7.23 -4.57 5.84
C TRP A 106 7.51 -4.64 4.34
N PHE A 107 7.43 -3.48 3.68
CA PHE A 107 7.87 -3.30 2.29
C PHE A 107 9.16 -2.49 2.27
N GLY A 108 10.22 -3.09 1.73
CA GLY A 108 11.48 -2.39 1.45
C GLY A 108 11.30 -1.31 0.38
N ALA A 109 12.29 -0.45 0.21
CA ALA A 109 12.21 0.62 -0.78
C ALA A 109 12.05 0.08 -2.21
N TYR A 110 11.31 0.82 -3.06
CA TYR A 110 11.04 0.47 -4.46
C TYR A 110 10.27 -0.85 -4.66
N ALA A 111 9.66 -1.40 -3.63
CA ALA A 111 8.78 -2.54 -3.80
C ALA A 111 7.39 -2.11 -4.30
N ALA A 112 6.69 -3.00 -4.98
CA ALA A 112 5.39 -2.68 -5.54
C ALA A 112 4.42 -3.87 -5.57
N THR A 113 3.12 -3.57 -5.43
CA THR A 113 2.04 -4.46 -5.89
C THR A 113 1.43 -3.85 -7.13
N VAL A 114 1.70 -4.44 -8.30
CA VAL A 114 1.10 -3.97 -9.56
C VAL A 114 -0.27 -4.60 -9.76
N ASN A 115 -1.16 -3.89 -10.43
CA ASN A 115 -2.59 -4.22 -10.45
C ASN A 115 -3.16 -4.52 -11.84
N VAL A 116 -2.35 -4.40 -12.90
CA VAL A 116 -2.77 -4.61 -14.31
C VAL A 116 -1.76 -5.48 -15.00
N LEU A 117 -2.23 -6.45 -15.79
CA LEU A 117 -1.38 -7.23 -16.68
C LEU A 117 -1.10 -6.44 -17.95
N SER A 118 0.14 -6.45 -18.43
CA SER A 118 0.53 -5.80 -19.69
C SER A 118 -0.22 -6.35 -20.91
N THR A 119 -0.70 -7.59 -20.81
CA THR A 119 -1.54 -8.26 -21.82
C THR A 119 -2.98 -7.76 -21.84
N LYS A 120 -3.40 -6.92 -20.86
CA LYS A 120 -4.77 -6.44 -20.66
C LYS A 120 -5.82 -7.55 -20.47
N GLN A 121 -5.39 -8.74 -20.14
CA GLN A 121 -6.29 -9.87 -19.81
C GLN A 121 -6.90 -9.70 -18.42
N LYS A 122 -8.00 -10.42 -18.19
CA LYS A 122 -8.57 -10.57 -16.84
C LYS A 122 -7.57 -11.25 -15.92
N ILE A 123 -7.60 -10.86 -14.66
CA ILE A 123 -6.66 -11.37 -13.68
C ILE A 123 -7.22 -12.65 -13.08
N SER A 124 -6.40 -13.71 -13.10
CA SER A 124 -6.72 -14.96 -12.41
C SER A 124 -6.10 -14.96 -11.02
N TYR A 125 -6.83 -15.49 -10.05
CA TYR A 125 -6.38 -15.70 -8.69
C TYR A 125 -6.18 -17.20 -8.43
N GLU A 126 -5.00 -17.59 -7.99
CA GLU A 126 -4.70 -18.98 -7.65
C GLU A 126 -5.16 -19.28 -6.23
N ILE A 127 -6.18 -20.13 -6.09
CA ILE A 127 -6.75 -20.57 -4.81
C ILE A 127 -5.84 -21.63 -4.17
N GLU A 128 -5.40 -22.57 -4.98
CA GLU A 128 -4.53 -23.70 -4.62
C GLU A 128 -3.59 -23.97 -5.79
N LYS A 129 -2.46 -24.63 -5.54
CA LYS A 129 -1.49 -24.95 -6.59
C LYS A 129 -2.15 -25.63 -7.80
N GLY A 130 -2.12 -24.93 -8.91
CA GLY A 130 -2.72 -25.40 -10.18
C GLY A 130 -4.22 -25.20 -10.30
N LYS A 131 -4.89 -24.56 -9.32
CA LYS A 131 -6.33 -24.26 -9.37
C LYS A 131 -6.53 -22.74 -9.26
N SER A 132 -6.87 -22.11 -10.35
CA SER A 132 -7.15 -20.68 -10.41
C SER A 132 -8.59 -20.39 -10.79
N ILE A 133 -9.08 -19.25 -10.35
CA ILE A 133 -10.36 -18.67 -10.78
C ILE A 133 -10.10 -17.39 -11.57
N ASP A 134 -10.91 -17.19 -12.60
CA ASP A 134 -10.98 -15.90 -13.27
C ASP A 134 -11.74 -14.92 -12.35
N THR A 135 -11.11 -13.83 -11.97
CA THR A 135 -11.73 -12.81 -11.11
C THR A 135 -12.77 -11.98 -11.86
N GLY A 136 -12.82 -12.06 -13.17
CA GLY A 136 -13.69 -11.24 -14.01
C GLY A 136 -13.26 -9.77 -14.12
N ILE A 137 -12.20 -9.36 -13.44
CA ILE A 137 -11.71 -7.98 -13.41
C ILE A 137 -10.31 -7.85 -14.02
N ASP A 138 -9.99 -6.65 -14.49
CA ASP A 138 -8.71 -6.31 -15.12
C ASP A 138 -7.77 -5.53 -14.18
N ARG A 139 -8.22 -5.25 -12.95
CA ARG A 139 -7.45 -4.54 -11.92
C ARG A 139 -7.55 -5.26 -10.58
N PHE A 140 -6.49 -5.90 -10.18
CA PHE A 140 -6.36 -6.57 -8.91
C PHE A 140 -4.89 -6.70 -8.54
N GLY A 141 -4.47 -6.14 -7.41
CA GLY A 141 -3.09 -6.18 -6.94
C GLY A 141 -2.74 -7.52 -6.28
N ALA A 142 -2.40 -7.47 -5.01
CA ALA A 142 -1.99 -8.65 -4.25
C ALA A 142 -2.79 -8.81 -2.96
N LEU A 143 -2.87 -10.04 -2.47
CA LEU A 143 -3.24 -10.37 -1.10
C LEU A 143 -1.95 -10.74 -0.36
N VAL A 144 -1.56 -9.96 0.63
CA VAL A 144 -0.35 -10.20 1.44
C VAL A 144 -0.79 -10.53 2.86
N GLY A 145 -0.41 -11.69 3.36
CA GLY A 145 -0.72 -12.12 4.71
C GLY A 145 0.04 -11.34 5.78
N ASN A 146 -0.30 -11.58 7.04
CA ASN A 146 0.31 -10.91 8.18
C ASN A 146 1.82 -11.23 8.30
N ASN A 147 2.56 -10.33 8.94
CA ASN A 147 3.97 -10.48 9.31
C ASN A 147 4.90 -10.78 8.11
N CYS A 148 4.52 -10.37 6.91
CA CYS A 148 5.35 -10.57 5.74
C CYS A 148 6.46 -9.53 5.63
N THR A 149 7.58 -9.94 5.05
CA THR A 149 8.68 -9.07 4.65
C THR A 149 8.85 -9.11 3.15
N ILE A 150 8.64 -8.00 2.48
CA ILE A 150 8.83 -7.83 1.04
C ILE A 150 10.07 -6.98 0.84
N SER A 151 11.16 -7.57 0.42
CA SER A 151 12.44 -6.87 0.30
C SER A 151 12.43 -5.78 -0.76
N THR A 152 13.46 -4.96 -0.74
CA THR A 152 13.70 -3.86 -1.69
C THR A 152 13.58 -4.32 -3.15
N SER A 153 12.92 -3.52 -3.98
CA SER A 153 12.75 -3.74 -5.43
C SER A 153 12.01 -5.03 -5.80
N VAL A 154 11.26 -5.61 -4.88
CA VAL A 154 10.39 -6.75 -5.18
C VAL A 154 9.09 -6.24 -5.79
N ILE A 155 8.71 -6.76 -6.95
CA ILE A 155 7.45 -6.47 -7.62
C ILE A 155 6.54 -7.67 -7.53
N ILE A 156 5.41 -7.51 -6.85
CA ILE A 156 4.37 -8.55 -6.76
C ILE A 156 3.39 -8.34 -7.92
N MET A 157 3.28 -9.36 -8.75
CA MET A 157 2.43 -9.33 -9.95
C MET A 157 0.94 -9.41 -9.59
N PRO A 158 0.04 -8.96 -10.48
CA PRO A 158 -1.40 -8.97 -10.25
C PRO A 158 -1.94 -10.35 -9.88
N GLY A 159 -2.89 -10.35 -8.94
CA GLY A 159 -3.58 -11.56 -8.51
C GLY A 159 -2.74 -12.54 -7.67
N ARG A 160 -1.61 -12.09 -7.11
CA ARG A 160 -0.76 -12.97 -6.28
C ARG A 160 -1.18 -12.94 -4.82
N HIS A 161 -1.04 -14.10 -4.18
CA HIS A 161 -1.21 -14.28 -2.75
C HIS A 161 0.14 -14.63 -2.11
N ILE A 162 0.50 -13.86 -1.10
CA ILE A 162 1.66 -14.12 -0.25
C ILE A 162 1.13 -14.59 1.09
N GLN A 163 1.46 -15.80 1.47
CA GLN A 163 1.02 -16.36 2.76
C GLN A 163 1.63 -15.59 3.93
N ALA A 164 0.96 -15.61 5.08
CA ALA A 164 1.47 -14.98 6.29
C ALA A 164 2.86 -15.52 6.66
N ASP A 165 3.63 -14.72 7.40
CA ASP A 165 4.97 -15.04 7.90
C ASP A 165 6.00 -15.33 6.79
N THR A 166 5.74 -14.84 5.56
CA THR A 166 6.61 -15.03 4.40
C THR A 166 7.63 -13.89 4.27
N MET A 167 8.89 -14.26 3.99
CA MET A 167 9.92 -13.32 3.58
C MET A 167 10.26 -13.52 2.10
N ILE A 168 10.02 -12.50 1.28
CA ILE A 168 10.44 -12.47 -0.12
C ILE A 168 11.72 -11.64 -0.20
N GLN A 169 12.83 -12.28 -0.55
CA GLN A 169 14.12 -11.62 -0.70
C GLN A 169 14.34 -11.18 -2.15
N ALA A 170 14.96 -10.01 -2.32
CA ALA A 170 15.47 -9.61 -3.63
C ALA A 170 16.61 -10.55 -4.04
N LEU A 171 16.69 -10.88 -5.33
CA LEU A 171 17.83 -11.62 -5.85
C LEU A 171 19.05 -10.71 -5.88
N TRP A 172 20.01 -10.94 -4.99
CA TRP A 172 21.27 -10.21 -4.97
C TRP A 172 22.23 -10.81 -6.01
N LYS A 173 22.67 -9.96 -6.96
CA LYS A 173 23.96 -10.20 -7.62
C LYS A 173 24.91 -9.13 -7.08
N THR A 174 25.84 -9.53 -6.22
CA THR A 174 26.99 -8.72 -5.89
C THR A 174 27.88 -8.65 -7.13
N TYR A 175 28.03 -7.45 -7.69
CA TYR A 175 29.06 -7.22 -8.69
C TYR A 175 30.35 -6.93 -7.92
N GLU A 176 31.33 -7.83 -7.96
CA GLU A 176 32.69 -7.51 -7.56
C GLU A 176 33.26 -6.53 -8.60
N VAL A 177 33.49 -5.31 -8.19
CA VAL A 177 34.28 -4.37 -8.99
C VAL A 177 35.72 -4.77 -8.83
N SER A 178 36.27 -5.56 -9.75
CA SER A 178 37.70 -5.78 -9.79
C SER A 178 38.38 -4.46 -10.15
N SER A 179 39.03 -3.82 -9.19
CA SER A 179 39.98 -2.74 -9.50
C SER A 179 41.09 -3.33 -10.34
N LYS A 180 41.16 -2.99 -11.62
CA LYS A 180 42.36 -3.22 -12.41
C LYS A 180 43.43 -2.27 -11.84
N SER A 181 44.39 -2.85 -11.13
CA SER A 181 45.66 -2.22 -10.82
C SER A 181 46.48 -1.99 -12.10
#